data_aee73eb9cefd8af0ac39a5715f215043
#
_entry.id   aee73eb9cefd8af0ac39a5715f215043
#
_cell.length_a   1.000
_cell.length_b   1.000
_cell.length_c   1.000
_cell.angle_alpha   90.00
_cell.angle_beta   90.00
_cell.angle_gamma   90.00
#
_symmetry.space_group_name_H-M   'P 1'
#
loop_
_entity.id
_entity.type
_entity.pdbx_description
1 polymer ?
#
loop_
_entity_poly.entity_id
_entity_poly.type
_entity_poly.pdbx_seq_one_letter_code
_entity_poly.pdbx_strand_id
1 'polypeptide(L)' 'MAKRASLTLEEQIGFSAGEIYNYLHQNGTTSFAKMKKELDLKGNFADLGLGWLARENKVEIAQKGPAVKVSLK' A
#
# COMPACT_ATOMS: atom_id res chain seq x y z
N MET A 1 13.48 18.94 -11.18
CA MET A 1 12.34 19.00 -11.51
C MET A 1 11.29 18.57 -10.63
N ALA A 2 10.48 19.36 -10.31
CA ALA A 2 9.50 19.15 -9.31
C ALA A 2 8.27 18.47 -9.85
N LYS A 3 8.48 17.39 -10.48
CA LYS A 3 7.36 16.72 -11.04
C LYS A 3 6.40 16.20 -10.06
N ARG A 4 6.87 15.82 -8.86
CA ARG A 4 5.97 15.32 -7.90
C ARG A 4 4.94 16.31 -7.50
N ALA A 5 5.31 17.58 -7.49
CA ALA A 5 4.40 18.61 -7.07
C ALA A 5 3.22 18.77 -8.04
N SER A 6 3.36 18.28 -9.26
CA SER A 6 2.28 18.42 -10.21
C SER A 6 1.46 17.14 -10.38
N LEU A 7 1.72 16.12 -9.54
CA LEU A 7 0.93 14.90 -9.61
C LEU A 7 -0.43 15.11 -8.99
N THR A 8 -1.44 14.52 -9.59
CA THR A 8 -2.75 14.53 -8.98
C THR A 8 -2.75 13.59 -7.78
N LEU A 9 -3.75 13.71 -6.95
CA LEU A 9 -3.88 12.82 -5.80
C LEU A 9 -4.02 11.37 -6.28
N GLU A 10 -4.77 11.14 -7.34
CA GLU A 10 -4.92 9.79 -7.85
C GLU A 10 -3.61 9.21 -8.32
N GLU A 11 -2.77 10.02 -8.95
CA GLU A 11 -1.46 9.54 -9.39
C GLU A 11 -0.59 9.21 -8.19
N GLN A 12 -0.68 10.00 -7.14
CA GLN A 12 0.08 9.73 -5.94
C GLN A 12 -0.37 8.44 -5.27
N ILE A 13 -1.67 8.19 -5.29
CA ILE A 13 -2.21 6.94 -4.75
C ILE A 13 -1.68 5.76 -5.57
N GLY A 14 -1.63 5.92 -6.89
CA GLY A 14 -1.10 4.88 -7.76
C GLY A 14 0.35 4.57 -7.47
N PHE A 15 1.16 5.60 -7.21
CA PHE A 15 2.56 5.39 -6.85
C PHE A 15 2.67 4.66 -5.53
N SER A 16 1.83 5.03 -4.55
CA SER A 16 1.85 4.36 -3.26
C SER A 16 1.44 2.90 -3.41
N ALA A 17 0.45 2.65 -4.26
CA ALA A 17 0.03 1.27 -4.53
C ALA A 17 1.18 0.47 -5.13
N GLY A 18 1.94 1.07 -6.03
CA GLY A 18 3.09 0.40 -6.62
C GLY A 18 4.14 0.06 -5.60
N GLU A 19 4.40 0.97 -4.66
CA GLU A 19 5.37 0.71 -3.61
C GLU A 19 4.91 -0.42 -2.70
N ILE A 20 3.63 -0.45 -2.38
CA ILE A 20 3.08 -1.52 -1.56
C ILE A 20 3.18 -2.85 -2.29
N TYR A 21 2.86 -2.85 -3.57
CA TYR A 21 2.93 -4.07 -4.35
C TYR A 21 4.34 -4.63 -4.38
N ASN A 22 5.33 -3.77 -4.63
CA ASN A 22 6.73 -4.21 -4.66
C ASN A 22 7.18 -4.71 -3.30
N TYR A 23 6.76 -4.03 -2.24
CA TYR A 23 7.11 -4.45 -0.89
C TYR A 23 6.58 -5.85 -0.61
N LEU A 24 5.34 -6.10 -0.97
CA LEU A 24 4.74 -7.42 -0.72
C LEU A 24 5.37 -8.48 -1.59
N HIS A 25 5.76 -8.11 -2.80
CA HIS A 25 6.43 -9.05 -3.68
C HIS A 25 7.75 -9.52 -3.09
N GLN A 26 8.46 -8.62 -2.44
CA GLN A 26 9.75 -8.95 -1.87
C GLN A 26 9.67 -9.57 -0.50
N ASN A 27 8.69 -9.19 0.29
CA ASN A 27 8.62 -9.60 1.69
C ASN A 27 7.57 -10.64 2.01
N GLY A 28 6.64 -10.87 1.11
CA GLY A 28 5.57 -11.81 1.35
C GLY A 28 4.51 -11.25 2.29
N THR A 29 3.79 -12.13 2.92
CA THR A 29 2.72 -11.73 3.83
C THR A 29 3.27 -10.95 5.00
N THR A 30 2.62 -9.86 5.33
CA THR A 30 3.07 -9.01 6.42
C THR A 30 1.87 -8.35 7.09
N SER A 31 2.08 -7.81 8.30
CA SER A 31 1.03 -7.03 8.93
C SER A 31 0.99 -5.66 8.28
N PHE A 32 -0.21 -5.08 8.23
CA PHE A 32 -0.37 -3.76 7.65
C PHE A 32 0.44 -2.73 8.44
N ALA A 33 0.46 -2.86 9.76
CA ALA A 33 1.19 -1.90 10.59
C ALA A 33 2.69 -1.93 10.27
N LYS A 34 3.25 -3.12 10.11
CA LYS A 34 4.67 -3.23 9.80
C LYS A 34 4.97 -2.66 8.42
N MET A 35 4.14 -2.99 7.45
CA MET A 35 4.32 -2.48 6.11
C MET A 35 4.27 -0.97 6.08
N LYS A 36 3.28 -0.40 6.76
CA LYS A 36 3.11 1.04 6.80
C LYS A 36 4.32 1.71 7.42
N LYS A 37 4.85 1.12 8.47
CA LYS A 37 6.01 1.68 9.13
C LYS A 37 7.25 1.62 8.25
N GLU A 38 7.46 0.50 7.58
CA GLU A 38 8.67 0.34 6.80
C GLU A 38 8.66 1.15 5.51
N LEU A 39 7.49 1.31 4.92
CA LEU A 39 7.38 2.11 3.71
C LEU A 39 7.38 3.60 4.00
N ASP A 40 7.06 3.96 5.24
CA ASP A 40 7.06 5.37 5.65
C ASP A 40 6.24 6.25 4.71
N LEU A 41 5.07 5.75 4.34
CA LEU A 41 4.18 6.53 3.50
C LEU A 41 3.46 7.57 4.34
N LYS A 42 3.42 8.77 3.83
CA LYS A 42 2.86 9.88 4.58
C LYS A 42 1.35 9.94 4.51
N GLY A 43 0.78 10.53 5.50
CA GLY A 43 -0.66 10.73 5.57
C GLY A 43 -1.40 9.41 5.44
N ASN A 44 -2.38 9.39 4.57
CA ASN A 44 -3.21 8.22 4.39
C ASN A 44 -2.83 7.40 3.17
N PHE A 45 -1.65 7.65 2.60
CA PHE A 45 -1.32 6.99 1.36
C PHE A 45 -1.15 5.48 1.48
N ALA A 46 -0.75 4.98 2.65
CA ALA A 46 -0.69 3.54 2.82
C ALA A 46 -2.08 2.93 2.73
N ASP A 47 -3.04 3.57 3.40
CA ASP A 47 -4.41 3.09 3.37
C ASP A 47 -5.01 3.20 1.97
N LEU A 48 -4.81 4.35 1.34
CA LEU A 48 -5.37 4.57 0.01
C LEU A 48 -4.74 3.66 -1.03
N GLY A 49 -3.43 3.48 -0.97
CA GLY A 49 -2.75 2.61 -1.90
C GLY A 49 -3.14 1.16 -1.74
N LEU A 50 -3.31 0.73 -0.51
CA LEU A 50 -3.74 -0.64 -0.26
C LEU A 50 -5.16 -0.85 -0.76
N GLY A 51 -6.04 0.13 -0.53
CA GLY A 51 -7.40 0.05 -1.04
C GLY A 51 -7.43 -0.02 -2.55
N TRP A 52 -6.54 0.73 -3.20
CA TRP A 52 -6.43 0.70 -4.65
C TRP A 52 -6.10 -0.71 -5.13
N LEU A 53 -5.11 -1.35 -4.48
CA LEU A 53 -4.73 -2.71 -4.87
C LEU A 53 -5.83 -3.72 -4.58
N ALA A 54 -6.55 -3.52 -3.50
CA ALA A 54 -7.65 -4.41 -3.15
C ALA A 54 -8.75 -4.31 -4.20
N ARG A 55 -9.02 -3.10 -4.64
CA ARG A 55 -10.03 -2.89 -5.66
C ARG A 55 -9.62 -3.58 -6.96
N GLU A 56 -8.34 -3.60 -7.25
CA GLU A 56 -7.84 -4.25 -8.45
C GLU A 56 -7.62 -5.74 -8.26
N ASN A 57 -7.97 -6.24 -7.10
CA ASN A 57 -7.90 -7.66 -6.81
C ASN A 57 -6.48 -8.20 -6.86
N LYS A 58 -5.53 -7.38 -6.45
CA LYS A 58 -4.12 -7.77 -6.48
C LYS A 58 -3.60 -8.19 -5.12
N VAL A 59 -4.32 -7.88 -4.06
CA VAL A 59 -3.90 -8.25 -2.71
C VAL A 59 -5.05 -8.89 -1.97
N GLU A 60 -4.68 -9.63 -0.94
CA GLU A 60 -5.64 -10.22 -0.04
C GLU A 60 -5.43 -9.58 1.32
N ILE A 61 -6.49 -9.14 1.93
CA ILE A 61 -6.43 -8.49 3.23
C ILE A 61 -7.26 -9.32 4.19
N ALA A 62 -6.62 -9.79 5.25
CA ALA A 62 -7.30 -10.61 6.25
C ALA A 62 -7.18 -9.93 7.60
N GLN A 63 -8.28 -9.88 8.32
CA GLN A 63 -8.27 -9.29 9.64
C GLN A 63 -8.54 -10.35 10.68
N LYS A 64 -7.64 -10.44 11.65
CA LYS A 64 -7.81 -11.36 12.76
C LYS A 64 -7.68 -10.58 14.04
N GLY A 65 -8.80 -10.38 14.74
CA GLY A 65 -8.79 -9.52 15.90
C GLY A 65 -8.35 -8.14 15.50
N PRO A 66 -7.42 -7.54 16.24
CA PRO A 66 -6.94 -6.20 15.92
C PRO A 66 -5.89 -6.18 14.81
N ALA A 67 -5.42 -7.34 14.38
CA ALA A 67 -4.34 -7.40 13.40
C ALA A 67 -4.88 -7.51 11.98
N VAL A 68 -4.24 -6.79 11.08
CA VAL A 68 -4.57 -6.85 9.67
C VAL A 68 -3.36 -7.38 8.92
N LYS A 69 -3.55 -8.45 8.18
CA LYS A 69 -2.49 -9.06 7.39
C LYS A 69 -2.73 -8.79 5.92
N VAL A 70 -1.65 -8.57 5.19
CA VAL A 70 -1.73 -8.23 3.78
C VAL A 70 -0.80 -9.15 3.01
N SER A 71 -1.26 -9.64 1.87
CA SER A 71 -0.45 -10.48 1.00
C SER A 71 -0.88 -10.27 -0.43
N LEU A 72 -0.02 -10.67 -1.36
CA LEU A 72 -0.39 -10.67 -2.77
C LEU A 72 -1.30 -11.84 -3.06
N LYS A 73 -2.16 -11.67 -4.02
CA LYS A 73 -3.02 -12.77 -4.46
C LYS A 73 -2.31 -13.72 -5.37
#